data_519bd3d53204679e714a9864cb378e62
#
_entry.id   519bd3d53204679e714a9864cb378e62
#
_cell.length_a   1.000
_cell.length_b   1.000
_cell.length_c   1.000
_cell.angle_alpha   90.00
_cell.angle_beta   90.00
_cell.angle_gamma   90.00
#
_symmetry.space_group_name_H-M   'P 1'
#
loop_
_entity.id
_entity.type
_entity.pdbx_description
1 polymer ?
#
loop_
_entity_poly.entity_id
_entity_poly.type
_entity_poly.pdbx_seq_one_letter_code
_entity_poly.pdbx_strand_id
1 'polypeptide(L)'
;MRIVSLLPSTTEIVFDLGLGDQLLGVTFECNFPPEARQGREIVVGGMDTKHLTPLEIDELVRARLAAGDELYSLDDAALARCNPDLILSQDLCRVCAVPSGEVDLAVARLNCHATVLQIDPHSLVEVINSVQTVANAAGVPERGHALVRSLHQRLTTLRERTDSHLAGSDRPTVFVLEWVDPPFVGGHWVPDLVVAAGGQPVLALPGERSVPSTWEAICEADPDHIIVSPCGYGLAGAREQALKVLDQMPARATIWAIDADAVVVRPGPRLVDGAEAIAAALFGPEIAGLPALPAEVIQRLR
;
A
#
# COMPACT_ATOMS: atom_id res chain seq x y z
N MET A 1 -8.69 22.78 11.45
CA MET A 1 -8.27 22.67 10.03
C MET A 1 -9.25 21.77 9.32
N ARG A 2 -9.58 22.05 8.07
CA ARG A 2 -10.46 21.20 7.24
C ARG A 2 -9.58 20.44 6.27
N ILE A 3 -9.54 19.12 6.40
CA ILE A 3 -8.64 18.26 5.64
C ILE A 3 -9.46 17.46 4.63
N VAL A 4 -8.94 17.32 3.41
CA VAL A 4 -9.42 16.37 2.39
C VAL A 4 -8.27 15.44 2.04
N SER A 5 -8.55 14.14 2.02
CA SER A 5 -7.59 13.10 1.66
C SER A 5 -8.02 12.44 0.35
N LEU A 6 -7.17 12.51 -0.66
CA LEU A 6 -7.44 11.95 -1.99
C LEU A 6 -6.84 10.54 -2.18
N LEU A 7 -6.38 9.92 -1.09
CA LEU A 7 -5.88 8.54 -1.11
C LEU A 7 -6.06 7.85 0.25
N PRO A 8 -6.21 6.51 0.26
CA PRO A 8 -6.41 5.75 1.50
C PRO A 8 -5.28 5.90 2.51
N SER A 9 -4.02 5.91 2.06
CA SER A 9 -2.85 5.98 2.95
C SER A 9 -2.80 7.27 3.77
N THR A 10 -3.07 8.43 3.16
CA THR A 10 -3.10 9.70 3.90
C THR A 10 -4.33 9.82 4.81
N THR A 11 -5.44 9.15 4.45
CA THR A 11 -6.57 9.00 5.36
C THR A 11 -6.15 8.27 6.64
N GLU A 12 -5.43 7.15 6.52
CA GLU A 12 -4.91 6.38 7.66
C GLU A 12 -3.94 7.23 8.49
N ILE A 13 -3.01 7.96 7.86
CA ILE A 13 -2.10 8.88 8.56
C ILE A 13 -2.87 9.95 9.36
N VAL A 14 -3.90 10.56 8.76
CA VAL A 14 -4.72 11.56 9.44
C VAL A 14 -5.41 11.00 10.69
N PHE A 15 -5.92 9.76 10.61
CA PHE A 15 -6.50 9.09 11.77
C PHE A 15 -5.46 8.75 12.85
N ASP A 16 -4.31 8.22 12.48
CA ASP A 16 -3.22 7.89 13.40
C ASP A 16 -2.63 9.12 14.09
N LEU A 17 -2.69 10.28 13.42
CA LEU A 17 -2.35 11.57 14.02
C LEU A 17 -3.47 12.12 14.94
N GLY A 18 -4.61 11.42 15.08
CA GLY A 18 -5.75 11.86 15.89
C GLY A 18 -6.48 13.07 15.32
N LEU A 19 -6.52 13.19 14.00
CA LEU A 19 -7.15 14.31 13.26
C LEU A 19 -8.41 13.88 12.50
N GLY A 20 -8.96 12.70 12.77
CA GLY A 20 -10.13 12.16 12.10
C GLY A 20 -11.33 13.11 12.06
N ASP A 21 -11.59 13.87 13.14
CA ASP A 21 -12.68 14.87 13.20
C ASP A 21 -12.47 16.07 12.26
N GLN A 22 -11.25 16.30 11.79
CA GLN A 22 -10.89 17.37 10.85
C GLN A 22 -10.95 16.91 9.39
N LEU A 23 -11.10 15.62 9.14
CA LEU A 23 -11.19 15.01 7.82
C LEU A 23 -12.62 15.12 7.30
N LEU A 24 -12.84 15.92 6.26
CA LEU A 24 -14.17 16.21 5.71
C LEU A 24 -14.47 15.50 4.40
N GLY A 25 -13.42 15.18 3.63
CA GLY A 25 -13.56 14.50 2.34
C GLY A 25 -12.51 13.40 2.17
N VAL A 26 -12.92 12.31 1.56
CA VAL A 26 -12.11 11.10 1.34
C VAL A 26 -12.43 10.49 -0.02
N THR A 27 -11.69 9.42 -0.41
CA THR A 27 -12.01 8.65 -1.61
C THR A 27 -12.97 7.50 -1.30
N PHE A 28 -13.57 6.93 -2.34
CA PHE A 28 -14.39 5.72 -2.22
C PHE A 28 -13.61 4.51 -1.67
N GLU A 29 -12.28 4.51 -1.78
CA GLU A 29 -11.39 3.43 -1.31
C GLU A 29 -10.94 3.59 0.14
N CYS A 30 -11.20 4.73 0.80
CA CYS A 30 -10.83 4.96 2.19
C CYS A 30 -11.70 4.12 3.14
N ASN A 31 -11.31 2.88 3.37
CA ASN A 31 -12.06 1.89 4.15
C ASN A 31 -11.43 1.58 5.52
N PHE A 32 -10.33 2.22 5.86
CA PHE A 32 -9.69 2.10 7.16
C PHE A 32 -9.33 3.47 7.75
N PRO A 33 -9.57 3.67 9.07
CA PRO A 33 -10.33 2.77 9.95
C PRO A 33 -11.79 2.59 9.47
N PRO A 34 -12.58 1.66 10.04
CA PRO A 34 -13.94 1.36 9.56
C PRO A 34 -14.86 2.59 9.45
N GLU A 35 -14.62 3.62 10.24
CA GLU A 35 -15.32 4.90 10.24
C GLU A 35 -14.79 5.92 9.21
N ALA A 36 -13.74 5.60 8.45
CA ALA A 36 -13.07 6.55 7.57
C ALA A 36 -13.98 7.31 6.59
N ARG A 37 -15.08 6.70 6.14
CA ARG A 37 -16.07 7.31 5.24
C ARG A 37 -17.32 7.84 5.95
N GLN A 38 -17.48 7.56 7.25
CA GLN A 38 -18.71 7.91 7.96
C GLN A 38 -18.81 9.43 8.15
N GLY A 39 -19.91 10.02 7.64
CA GLY A 39 -20.16 11.45 7.75
C GLY A 39 -19.22 12.35 6.92
N ARG A 40 -18.48 11.79 5.96
CA ARG A 40 -17.55 12.51 5.08
C ARG A 40 -18.03 12.51 3.65
N GLU A 41 -17.65 13.54 2.90
CA GLU A 41 -17.89 13.61 1.46
C GLU A 41 -16.98 12.63 0.72
N ILE A 42 -17.53 11.90 -0.25
CA ILE A 42 -16.72 11.14 -1.19
C ILE A 42 -16.33 12.07 -2.34
N VAL A 43 -15.10 12.55 -2.31
CA VAL A 43 -14.61 13.55 -3.27
C VAL A 43 -13.90 12.92 -4.48
N VAL A 44 -13.54 11.64 -4.41
CA VAL A 44 -12.96 10.88 -5.52
C VAL A 44 -13.75 9.62 -5.73
N GLY A 45 -14.23 9.43 -6.96
CA GLY A 45 -14.81 8.19 -7.47
C GLY A 45 -13.82 7.44 -8.34
N GLY A 46 -14.09 6.17 -8.61
CA GLY A 46 -13.27 5.32 -9.47
C GLY A 46 -14.12 4.39 -10.32
N MET A 47 -13.46 3.55 -11.11
CA MET A 47 -14.10 2.56 -11.95
C MET A 47 -14.69 1.42 -11.12
N ASP A 48 -15.82 0.89 -11.52
CA ASP A 48 -16.34 -0.37 -10.97
C ASP A 48 -15.68 -1.56 -11.68
N THR A 49 -14.68 -2.14 -11.02
CA THR A 49 -13.90 -3.29 -11.51
C THR A 49 -14.29 -4.61 -10.85
N LYS A 50 -15.31 -4.61 -9.97
CA LYS A 50 -15.66 -5.78 -9.13
C LYS A 50 -16.09 -7.02 -9.93
N HIS A 51 -16.51 -6.85 -11.17
CA HIS A 51 -16.98 -7.92 -12.05
C HIS A 51 -15.92 -8.38 -13.05
N LEU A 52 -14.76 -7.77 -13.05
CA LEU A 52 -13.67 -8.04 -13.99
C LEU A 52 -12.64 -9.01 -13.41
N THR A 53 -12.06 -9.82 -14.28
CA THR A 53 -10.87 -10.62 -13.96
C THR A 53 -9.62 -9.74 -13.89
N PRO A 54 -8.51 -10.18 -13.26
CA PRO A 54 -7.25 -9.44 -13.25
C PRO A 54 -6.76 -9.05 -14.64
N LEU A 55 -6.87 -9.95 -15.63
CA LEU A 55 -6.51 -9.66 -17.02
C LEU A 55 -7.37 -8.55 -17.61
N GLU A 56 -8.69 -8.64 -17.46
CA GLU A 56 -9.62 -7.61 -17.96
C GLU A 56 -9.39 -6.25 -17.29
N ILE A 57 -9.01 -6.22 -16.01
CA ILE A 57 -8.64 -4.99 -15.30
C ILE A 57 -7.36 -4.40 -15.91
N ASP A 58 -6.32 -5.20 -16.12
CA ASP A 58 -5.06 -4.75 -16.72
C ASP A 58 -5.27 -4.22 -18.15
N GLU A 59 -6.03 -4.92 -18.98
CA GLU A 59 -6.38 -4.49 -20.33
C GLU A 59 -7.18 -3.17 -20.33
N LEU A 60 -8.16 -3.03 -19.44
CA LEU A 60 -8.98 -1.82 -19.29
C LEU A 60 -8.12 -0.63 -18.86
N VAL A 61 -7.26 -0.82 -17.86
CA VAL A 61 -6.34 0.22 -17.36
C VAL A 61 -5.39 0.68 -18.48
N ARG A 62 -4.76 -0.26 -19.19
CA ARG A 62 -3.87 0.06 -20.32
C ARG A 62 -4.59 0.80 -21.43
N ALA A 63 -5.80 0.37 -21.79
CA ALA A 63 -6.59 1.01 -22.84
C ALA A 63 -6.94 2.45 -22.48
N ARG A 64 -7.37 2.71 -21.25
CA ARG A 64 -7.68 4.07 -20.77
C ARG A 64 -6.45 4.96 -20.73
N LEU A 65 -5.34 4.47 -20.19
CA LEU A 65 -4.08 5.23 -20.16
C LEU A 65 -3.58 5.57 -21.58
N ALA A 66 -3.70 4.64 -22.53
CA ALA A 66 -3.33 4.86 -23.92
C ALA A 66 -4.24 5.89 -24.63
N ALA A 67 -5.52 5.95 -24.24
CA ALA A 67 -6.48 6.95 -24.72
C ALA A 67 -6.30 8.33 -24.06
N GLY A 68 -5.50 8.42 -22.98
CA GLY A 68 -5.38 9.63 -22.17
C GLY A 68 -6.56 9.84 -21.22
N ASP A 69 -7.39 8.82 -21.05
CA ASP A 69 -8.54 8.84 -20.14
C ASP A 69 -8.08 8.69 -18.69
N GLU A 70 -8.88 9.22 -17.77
CA GLU A 70 -8.63 9.13 -16.35
C GLU A 70 -9.28 7.88 -15.74
N LEU A 71 -8.59 7.31 -14.75
CA LEU A 71 -9.07 6.15 -13.99
C LEU A 71 -9.93 6.54 -12.80
N TYR A 72 -9.71 7.76 -12.29
CA TYR A 72 -10.42 8.35 -11.15
C TYR A 72 -11.11 9.63 -11.57
N SER A 73 -12.17 9.99 -10.88
CA SER A 73 -12.90 11.22 -11.11
C SER A 73 -12.97 12.04 -9.82
N LEU A 74 -12.58 13.32 -9.90
CA LEU A 74 -12.72 14.26 -8.80
C LEU A 74 -14.12 14.91 -8.87
N ASP A 75 -14.86 14.88 -7.76
CA ASP A 75 -16.14 15.60 -7.61
C ASP A 75 -15.88 17.02 -7.10
N ASP A 76 -15.81 17.99 -8.02
CA ASP A 76 -15.60 19.40 -7.73
C ASP A 76 -16.66 19.94 -6.76
N ALA A 77 -17.92 19.49 -6.86
CA ALA A 77 -19.00 19.96 -5.99
C ALA A 77 -18.84 19.42 -4.55
N ALA A 78 -18.44 18.16 -4.39
CA ALA A 78 -18.12 17.58 -3.09
C ALA A 78 -16.89 18.28 -2.46
N LEU A 79 -15.85 18.50 -3.26
CA LEU A 79 -14.66 19.22 -2.82
C LEU A 79 -15.01 20.66 -2.37
N ALA A 80 -15.86 21.37 -3.11
CA ALA A 80 -16.34 22.69 -2.75
C ALA A 80 -17.11 22.70 -1.42
N ARG A 81 -17.95 21.68 -1.16
CA ARG A 81 -18.65 21.53 0.13
C ARG A 81 -17.71 21.34 1.30
N CYS A 82 -16.61 20.60 1.10
CA CYS A 82 -15.56 20.43 2.12
C CYS A 82 -14.88 21.77 2.45
N ASN A 83 -14.73 22.68 1.48
CA ASN A 83 -14.02 23.96 1.62
C ASN A 83 -12.69 23.76 2.38
N PRO A 84 -11.76 22.93 1.87
CA PRO A 84 -10.59 22.48 2.61
C PRO A 84 -9.57 23.61 2.87
N ASP A 85 -8.78 23.43 3.94
CA ASP A 85 -7.58 24.21 4.22
C ASP A 85 -6.33 23.43 3.75
N LEU A 86 -6.41 22.07 3.78
CA LEU A 86 -5.34 21.14 3.37
C LEU A 86 -5.94 20.02 2.53
N ILE A 87 -5.34 19.76 1.37
CA ILE A 87 -5.63 18.63 0.49
C ILE A 87 -4.39 17.74 0.44
N LEU A 88 -4.56 16.46 0.78
CA LEU A 88 -3.50 15.46 0.70
C LEU A 88 -3.67 14.67 -0.60
N SER A 89 -2.63 14.68 -1.44
CA SER A 89 -2.63 14.10 -2.79
C SER A 89 -1.33 13.33 -3.06
N GLN A 90 -1.26 12.65 -4.19
CA GLN A 90 -0.02 12.05 -4.70
C GLN A 90 0.05 12.19 -6.23
N ASP A 91 1.27 12.07 -6.78
CA ASP A 91 1.54 12.03 -8.23
C ASP A 91 2.39 10.82 -8.64
N LEU A 92 2.63 9.91 -7.69
CA LEU A 92 3.51 8.74 -7.86
C LEU A 92 3.05 7.82 -9.00
N CYS A 93 1.74 7.57 -9.09
CA CYS A 93 1.19 6.62 -10.01
C CYS A 93 -0.22 7.03 -10.47
N ARG A 94 -0.38 7.27 -11.78
CA ARG A 94 -1.70 7.58 -12.37
C ARG A 94 -2.71 6.43 -12.27
N VAL A 95 -2.24 5.23 -11.96
CA VAL A 95 -3.11 4.05 -11.75
C VAL A 95 -3.69 4.02 -10.34
N CYS A 96 -3.08 4.75 -9.39
CA CYS A 96 -3.38 4.63 -7.96
C CYS A 96 -4.12 5.82 -7.36
N ALA A 97 -4.12 6.98 -8.02
CA ALA A 97 -4.77 8.20 -7.53
C ALA A 97 -5.06 9.21 -8.63
N VAL A 98 -5.85 10.25 -8.28
CA VAL A 98 -6.07 11.43 -9.14
C VAL A 98 -4.74 12.15 -9.35
N PRO A 99 -4.36 12.47 -10.61
CA PRO A 99 -3.14 13.24 -10.89
C PRO A 99 -3.17 14.62 -10.21
N SER A 100 -2.02 15.05 -9.67
CA SER A 100 -1.90 16.33 -8.95
C SER A 100 -2.33 17.53 -9.78
N GLY A 101 -2.05 17.52 -11.08
CA GLY A 101 -2.46 18.59 -12.00
C GLY A 101 -3.98 18.78 -12.09
N GLU A 102 -4.78 17.74 -11.92
CA GLU A 102 -6.24 17.84 -11.84
C GLU A 102 -6.71 18.48 -10.55
N VAL A 103 -6.06 18.11 -9.43
CA VAL A 103 -6.33 18.71 -8.12
C VAL A 103 -6.04 20.20 -8.15
N ASP A 104 -4.91 20.62 -8.72
CA ASP A 104 -4.54 22.02 -8.89
C ASP A 104 -5.55 22.79 -9.75
N LEU A 105 -6.00 22.19 -10.85
CA LEU A 105 -7.04 22.79 -11.71
C LEU A 105 -8.38 22.92 -10.98
N ALA A 106 -8.78 21.93 -10.18
CA ALA A 106 -10.00 22.00 -9.38
C ALA A 106 -9.92 23.08 -8.32
N VAL A 107 -8.79 23.17 -7.59
CA VAL A 107 -8.53 24.22 -6.60
C VAL A 107 -8.63 25.62 -7.24
N ALA A 108 -8.04 25.80 -8.44
CA ALA A 108 -8.12 27.05 -9.18
C ALA A 108 -9.55 27.37 -9.65
N ARG A 109 -10.28 26.39 -10.22
CA ARG A 109 -11.68 26.57 -10.67
C ARG A 109 -12.61 26.96 -9.54
N LEU A 110 -12.42 26.36 -8.37
CA LEU A 110 -13.25 26.60 -7.18
C LEU A 110 -12.82 27.85 -6.41
N ASN A 111 -11.77 28.56 -6.84
CA ASN A 111 -11.14 29.64 -6.09
C ASN A 111 -10.86 29.24 -4.62
N CYS A 112 -10.45 28.00 -4.43
CA CYS A 112 -10.12 27.43 -3.14
C CYS A 112 -8.68 27.81 -2.76
N HIS A 113 -8.46 28.16 -1.49
CA HIS A 113 -7.14 28.55 -0.98
C HIS A 113 -6.46 27.43 -0.19
N ALA A 114 -6.86 26.18 -0.42
CA ALA A 114 -6.26 25.02 0.24
C ALA A 114 -4.78 24.86 -0.15
N THR A 115 -3.97 24.47 0.82
CA THR A 115 -2.63 23.92 0.53
C THR A 115 -2.78 22.52 -0.03
N VAL A 116 -2.24 22.26 -1.22
CA VAL A 116 -2.13 20.90 -1.77
C VAL A 116 -0.78 20.32 -1.37
N LEU A 117 -0.79 19.23 -0.64
CA LEU A 117 0.42 18.52 -0.21
C LEU A 117 0.51 17.18 -0.97
N GLN A 118 1.56 17.04 -1.78
CA GLN A 118 1.87 15.81 -2.51
C GLN A 118 2.72 14.87 -1.66
N ILE A 119 2.37 13.59 -1.64
CA ILE A 119 3.03 12.54 -0.87
C ILE A 119 3.37 11.39 -1.83
N ASP A 120 4.62 11.35 -2.30
CA ASP A 120 5.11 10.45 -3.34
C ASP A 120 6.30 9.60 -2.85
N PRO A 121 6.11 8.71 -1.86
CA PRO A 121 7.21 7.90 -1.35
C PRO A 121 7.57 6.75 -2.29
N HIS A 122 8.86 6.48 -2.47
CA HIS A 122 9.41 5.38 -3.27
C HIS A 122 10.00 4.26 -2.41
N SER A 123 10.24 4.49 -1.13
CA SER A 123 10.83 3.53 -0.19
C SER A 123 10.05 3.48 1.12
N LEU A 124 10.21 2.41 1.89
CA LEU A 124 9.59 2.27 3.21
C LEU A 124 9.99 3.42 4.17
N VAL A 125 11.23 3.88 4.09
CA VAL A 125 11.71 5.01 4.90
C VAL A 125 10.98 6.29 4.51
N GLU A 126 10.77 6.55 3.22
CA GLU A 126 10.01 7.71 2.75
C GLU A 126 8.54 7.63 3.14
N VAL A 127 7.93 6.44 3.12
CA VAL A 127 6.56 6.24 3.62
C VAL A 127 6.47 6.64 5.10
N ILE A 128 7.40 6.17 5.94
CA ILE A 128 7.40 6.54 7.37
C ILE A 128 7.62 8.05 7.54
N ASN A 129 8.53 8.64 6.77
CA ASN A 129 8.80 10.08 6.84
C ASN A 129 7.62 10.93 6.35
N SER A 130 6.78 10.42 5.43
CA SER A 130 5.59 11.11 4.96
C SER A 130 4.60 11.41 6.09
N VAL A 131 4.56 10.57 7.13
CA VAL A 131 3.78 10.81 8.37
C VAL A 131 4.15 12.15 9.00
N GLN A 132 5.47 12.43 9.10
CA GLN A 132 5.95 13.71 9.65
C GLN A 132 5.59 14.89 8.74
N THR A 133 5.68 14.69 7.42
CA THR A 133 5.31 15.70 6.43
C THR A 133 3.84 16.09 6.56
N VAL A 134 2.94 15.11 6.65
CA VAL A 134 1.50 15.34 6.89
C VAL A 134 1.26 16.01 8.24
N ALA A 135 1.93 15.55 9.31
CA ALA A 135 1.78 16.14 10.64
C ALA A 135 2.21 17.60 10.70
N ASN A 136 3.30 17.95 10.00
CA ASN A 136 3.78 19.34 9.90
C ASN A 136 2.75 20.22 9.19
N ALA A 137 2.24 19.78 8.04
CA ALA A 137 1.23 20.51 7.28
C ALA A 137 -0.10 20.64 8.05
N ALA A 138 -0.45 19.64 8.84
CA ALA A 138 -1.64 19.64 9.68
C ALA A 138 -1.47 20.37 11.03
N GLY A 139 -0.28 20.94 11.32
CA GLY A 139 0.00 21.72 12.53
C GLY A 139 0.13 20.89 13.80
N VAL A 140 0.45 19.61 13.70
CA VAL A 140 0.64 18.67 14.84
C VAL A 140 2.01 17.95 14.81
N PRO A 141 3.14 18.68 14.66
CA PRO A 141 4.46 18.07 14.43
C PRO A 141 4.86 17.08 15.52
N GLU A 142 4.53 17.33 16.78
CA GLU A 142 4.90 16.46 17.89
C GLU A 142 4.21 15.09 17.83
N ARG A 143 2.95 15.04 17.31
CA ARG A 143 2.25 13.77 17.08
C ARG A 143 2.93 12.99 15.96
N GLY A 144 3.36 13.67 14.90
CA GLY A 144 4.15 13.07 13.82
C GLY A 144 5.45 12.47 14.34
N HIS A 145 6.24 13.24 15.09
CA HIS A 145 7.48 12.76 15.72
C HIS A 145 7.26 11.53 16.59
N ALA A 146 6.18 11.49 17.37
CA ALA A 146 5.87 10.35 18.23
C ALA A 146 5.54 9.09 17.39
N LEU A 147 4.69 9.23 16.36
CA LEU A 147 4.29 8.13 15.50
C LEU A 147 5.48 7.59 14.69
N VAL A 148 6.26 8.46 14.04
CA VAL A 148 7.46 8.09 13.27
C VAL A 148 8.46 7.33 14.15
N ARG A 149 8.73 7.80 15.38
CA ARG A 149 9.62 7.08 16.31
C ARG A 149 9.09 5.70 16.66
N SER A 150 7.79 5.55 16.88
CA SER A 150 7.17 4.26 17.18
C SER A 150 7.32 3.28 16.02
N LEU A 151 7.07 3.72 14.78
CA LEU A 151 7.21 2.89 13.58
C LEU A 151 8.68 2.45 13.38
N HIS A 152 9.63 3.37 13.49
CA HIS A 152 11.05 3.04 13.41
C HIS A 152 11.51 2.07 14.51
N GLN A 153 11.01 2.25 15.75
CA GLN A 153 11.33 1.34 16.84
C GLN A 153 10.84 -0.08 16.58
N ARG A 154 9.63 -0.23 16.03
CA ARG A 154 9.07 -1.54 15.65
C ARG A 154 9.95 -2.21 14.59
N LEU A 155 10.30 -1.51 13.50
CA LEU A 155 11.16 -2.05 12.44
C LEU A 155 12.56 -2.40 12.95
N THR A 156 13.14 -1.57 13.81
CA THR A 156 14.44 -1.87 14.44
C THR A 156 14.37 -3.15 15.27
N THR A 157 13.36 -3.26 16.12
CA THR A 157 13.16 -4.45 16.96
C THR A 157 12.93 -5.71 16.10
N LEU A 158 12.12 -5.59 15.03
CA LEU A 158 11.90 -6.69 14.10
C LEU A 158 13.21 -7.16 13.47
N ARG A 159 14.00 -6.22 12.97
CA ARG A 159 15.31 -6.51 12.36
C ARG A 159 16.27 -7.19 13.34
N GLU A 160 16.38 -6.68 14.56
CA GLU A 160 17.24 -7.28 15.59
C GLU A 160 16.86 -8.74 15.88
N ARG A 161 15.57 -9.05 15.94
CA ARG A 161 15.06 -10.40 16.16
C ARG A 161 15.35 -11.32 14.99
N THR A 162 15.08 -10.88 13.76
CA THR A 162 15.31 -11.69 12.55
C THR A 162 16.80 -11.91 12.31
N ASP A 163 17.65 -10.90 12.51
CA ASP A 163 19.11 -11.02 12.40
C ASP A 163 19.67 -11.99 13.45
N SER A 164 19.16 -11.93 14.69
CA SER A 164 19.55 -12.86 15.75
C SER A 164 19.12 -14.29 15.47
N HIS A 165 17.92 -14.47 14.90
CA HIS A 165 17.41 -15.79 14.50
C HIS A 165 18.25 -16.41 13.37
N LEU A 166 18.60 -15.62 12.38
CA LEU A 166 19.40 -16.05 11.23
C LEU A 166 20.85 -16.41 11.64
N ALA A 167 21.42 -15.71 12.60
CA ALA A 167 22.76 -15.98 13.17
C ALA A 167 23.83 -16.31 12.12
N GLY A 168 23.79 -15.67 10.95
CA GLY A 168 24.72 -15.87 9.84
C GLY A 168 24.27 -16.93 8.81
N SER A 169 23.08 -17.50 8.94
CA SER A 169 22.44 -18.27 7.88
C SER A 169 21.99 -17.38 6.73
N ASP A 170 21.83 -17.95 5.55
CA ASP A 170 21.29 -17.23 4.40
C ASP A 170 19.85 -16.79 4.66
N ARG A 171 19.49 -15.63 4.13
CA ARG A 171 18.12 -15.10 4.19
C ARG A 171 17.24 -15.86 3.21
N PRO A 172 15.99 -16.25 3.58
CA PRO A 172 15.08 -16.86 2.64
C PRO A 172 14.77 -15.90 1.49
N THR A 173 14.77 -16.44 0.28
CA THR A 173 14.43 -15.67 -0.93
C THR A 173 12.91 -15.53 -1.04
N VAL A 174 12.46 -14.30 -1.32
CA VAL A 174 11.03 -13.96 -1.32
C VAL A 174 10.67 -13.22 -2.61
N PHE A 175 9.70 -13.76 -3.32
CA PHE A 175 9.04 -13.07 -4.43
C PHE A 175 7.69 -12.52 -3.98
N VAL A 176 7.44 -11.23 -4.21
CA VAL A 176 6.12 -10.62 -3.97
C VAL A 176 5.40 -10.46 -5.31
N LEU A 177 4.30 -11.17 -5.46
CA LEU A 177 3.44 -11.14 -6.64
C LEU A 177 2.36 -10.08 -6.44
N GLU A 178 2.56 -8.91 -7.03
CA GLU A 178 1.68 -7.73 -6.84
C GLU A 178 0.47 -7.73 -7.78
N TRP A 179 0.52 -8.53 -8.85
CA TRP A 179 -0.60 -8.83 -9.74
C TRP A 179 -0.44 -10.21 -10.32
N VAL A 180 -1.54 -10.92 -10.64
CA VAL A 180 -1.47 -12.34 -10.98
C VAL A 180 -1.59 -12.63 -12.48
N ASP A 181 -2.21 -11.73 -13.26
CA ASP A 181 -2.40 -11.92 -14.69
C ASP A 181 -2.47 -10.58 -15.44
N PRO A 182 -1.38 -10.24 -16.19
CA PRO A 182 -0.08 -10.90 -16.17
C PRO A 182 0.60 -10.77 -14.79
N PRO A 183 1.59 -11.64 -14.45
CA PRO A 183 2.28 -11.53 -13.17
C PRO A 183 3.12 -10.25 -13.10
N PHE A 184 3.01 -9.50 -12.00
CA PHE A 184 3.81 -8.31 -11.73
C PHE A 184 4.69 -8.51 -10.49
N VAL A 185 5.91 -7.98 -10.59
CA VAL A 185 6.84 -7.89 -9.45
C VAL A 185 6.43 -6.72 -8.57
N GLY A 186 6.45 -6.91 -7.26
CA GLY A 186 6.21 -5.82 -6.30
C GLY A 186 7.27 -4.74 -6.38
N GLY A 187 6.85 -3.49 -6.50
CA GLY A 187 7.71 -2.32 -6.67
C GLY A 187 7.76 -1.38 -5.47
N HIS A 188 8.36 -0.19 -5.70
CA HIS A 188 8.48 0.90 -4.73
C HIS A 188 9.05 0.43 -3.38
N TRP A 189 8.28 0.50 -2.30
CA TRP A 189 8.63 0.07 -0.92
C TRP A 189 8.46 -1.44 -0.67
N VAL A 190 7.85 -2.19 -1.60
CA VAL A 190 7.57 -3.63 -1.38
C VAL A 190 8.83 -4.45 -1.17
N PRO A 191 9.93 -4.26 -1.93
CA PRO A 191 11.19 -4.93 -1.63
C PRO A 191 11.75 -4.59 -0.25
N ASP A 192 11.55 -3.34 0.21
CA ASP A 192 11.99 -2.91 1.55
C ASP A 192 11.21 -3.61 2.66
N LEU A 193 9.91 -3.92 2.45
CA LEU A 193 9.13 -4.72 3.40
C LEU A 193 9.72 -6.12 3.58
N VAL A 194 10.12 -6.76 2.47
CA VAL A 194 10.78 -8.07 2.51
C VAL A 194 12.11 -7.99 3.26
N VAL A 195 12.92 -6.96 3.00
CA VAL A 195 14.20 -6.75 3.71
C VAL A 195 13.95 -6.48 5.20
N ALA A 196 12.98 -5.64 5.54
CA ALA A 196 12.62 -5.34 6.93
C ALA A 196 12.13 -6.59 7.68
N ALA A 197 11.44 -7.50 6.98
CA ALA A 197 11.00 -8.78 7.50
C ALA A 197 12.13 -9.82 7.65
N GLY A 198 13.34 -9.54 7.19
CA GLY A 198 14.48 -10.45 7.26
C GLY A 198 14.65 -11.36 6.04
N GLY A 199 13.84 -11.20 4.99
CA GLY A 199 13.96 -11.91 3.72
C GLY A 199 14.91 -11.23 2.73
N GLN A 200 15.15 -11.90 1.61
CA GLN A 200 15.87 -11.38 0.44
C GLN A 200 14.90 -11.28 -0.73
N PRO A 201 14.54 -10.07 -1.20
CA PRO A 201 13.67 -9.93 -2.34
C PRO A 201 14.35 -10.43 -3.62
N VAL A 202 13.59 -11.10 -4.49
CA VAL A 202 14.05 -11.56 -5.81
C VAL A 202 13.22 -10.94 -6.92
N LEU A 203 13.82 -10.72 -8.09
CA LEU A 203 13.25 -10.08 -9.28
C LEU A 203 12.79 -8.63 -9.06
N ALA A 204 12.95 -8.07 -7.88
CA ALA A 204 12.50 -6.73 -7.50
C ALA A 204 13.68 -5.80 -7.23
N LEU A 205 13.53 -4.54 -7.60
CA LEU A 205 14.49 -3.47 -7.31
C LEU A 205 13.85 -2.44 -6.38
N PRO A 206 14.46 -2.14 -5.20
CA PRO A 206 13.95 -1.13 -4.28
C PRO A 206 13.79 0.24 -4.96
N GLY A 207 12.68 0.93 -4.70
CA GLY A 207 12.38 2.25 -5.25
C GLY A 207 11.90 2.27 -6.69
N GLU A 208 12.05 1.18 -7.43
CA GLU A 208 11.59 1.08 -8.81
C GLU A 208 10.09 0.73 -8.88
N ARG A 209 9.47 1.05 -10.01
CA ARG A 209 8.04 0.73 -10.22
C ARG A 209 7.82 -0.77 -10.35
N SER A 210 6.61 -1.22 -9.99
CA SER A 210 6.12 -2.55 -10.33
C SER A 210 6.17 -2.77 -11.83
N VAL A 211 6.72 -3.89 -12.25
CA VAL A 211 6.87 -4.26 -13.67
C VAL A 211 6.29 -5.65 -13.95
N PRO A 212 5.78 -5.88 -15.17
CA PRO A 212 5.36 -7.21 -15.56
C PRO A 212 6.54 -8.18 -15.57
N SER A 213 6.28 -9.44 -15.19
CA SER A 213 7.19 -10.56 -15.25
C SER A 213 6.58 -11.72 -16.05
N THR A 214 7.23 -12.86 -16.04
CA THR A 214 6.71 -14.11 -16.61
C THR A 214 6.79 -15.21 -15.59
N TRP A 215 5.94 -16.23 -15.72
CA TRP A 215 5.98 -17.39 -14.84
C TRP A 215 7.30 -18.17 -14.98
N GLU A 216 7.90 -18.17 -16.19
CA GLU A 216 9.21 -18.75 -16.45
C GLU A 216 10.30 -18.07 -15.63
N ALA A 217 10.35 -16.74 -15.63
CA ALA A 217 11.33 -15.96 -14.85
C ALA A 217 11.16 -16.18 -13.34
N ILE A 218 9.92 -16.29 -12.87
CA ILE A 218 9.61 -16.58 -11.46
C ILE A 218 10.08 -18.00 -11.09
N CYS A 219 9.86 -18.98 -11.98
CA CYS A 219 10.32 -20.35 -11.78
C CYS A 219 11.86 -20.46 -11.84
N GLU A 220 12.52 -19.71 -12.71
CA GLU A 220 14.00 -19.67 -12.79
C GLU A 220 14.63 -19.03 -11.55
N ALA A 221 13.99 -18.01 -10.98
CA ALA A 221 14.44 -17.36 -9.74
C ALA A 221 14.29 -18.27 -8.52
N ASP A 222 13.44 -19.30 -8.62
CA ASP A 222 13.20 -20.39 -7.65
C ASP A 222 13.13 -19.90 -6.19
N PRO A 223 12.22 -18.94 -5.84
CA PRO A 223 12.15 -18.38 -4.51
C PRO A 223 11.72 -19.41 -3.46
N ASP A 224 12.20 -19.23 -2.22
CA ASP A 224 11.76 -20.05 -1.08
C ASP A 224 10.31 -19.74 -0.71
N HIS A 225 9.92 -18.46 -0.84
CA HIS A 225 8.56 -18.01 -0.53
C HIS A 225 8.00 -17.14 -1.65
N ILE A 226 6.70 -17.27 -1.93
CA ILE A 226 5.92 -16.35 -2.76
C ILE A 226 4.81 -15.76 -1.92
N ILE A 227 4.75 -14.43 -1.87
CA ILE A 227 3.70 -13.69 -1.20
C ILE A 227 2.80 -13.07 -2.27
N VAL A 228 1.56 -13.54 -2.34
CA VAL A 228 0.57 -13.05 -3.31
C VAL A 228 -0.17 -11.88 -2.68
N SER A 229 0.06 -10.70 -3.26
CA SER A 229 -0.37 -9.40 -2.74
C SER A 229 -0.99 -8.53 -3.85
N PRO A 230 -2.08 -8.97 -4.49
CA PRO A 230 -2.65 -8.23 -5.62
C PRO A 230 -3.26 -6.89 -5.17
N CYS A 231 -2.86 -5.80 -5.83
CA CYS A 231 -3.33 -4.45 -5.53
C CYS A 231 -4.86 -4.38 -5.65
N GLY A 232 -5.52 -3.74 -4.67
CA GLY A 232 -6.99 -3.64 -4.62
C GLY A 232 -7.70 -4.85 -3.99
N TYR A 233 -6.95 -5.82 -3.47
CA TYR A 233 -7.53 -7.02 -2.85
C TYR A 233 -7.17 -7.15 -1.36
N GLY A 234 -8.20 -7.38 -0.53
CA GLY A 234 -8.01 -7.87 0.82
C GLY A 234 -7.62 -9.36 0.83
N LEU A 235 -7.36 -9.93 2.00
CA LEU A 235 -6.87 -11.30 2.17
C LEU A 235 -7.70 -12.37 1.43
N ALA A 236 -9.04 -12.28 1.50
CA ALA A 236 -9.91 -13.26 0.83
C ALA A 236 -9.73 -13.24 -0.69
N GLY A 237 -9.65 -12.04 -1.29
CA GLY A 237 -9.41 -11.85 -2.71
C GLY A 237 -8.00 -12.28 -3.11
N ALA A 238 -6.98 -11.91 -2.34
CA ALA A 238 -5.60 -12.34 -2.57
C ALA A 238 -5.47 -13.88 -2.56
N ARG A 239 -6.14 -14.54 -1.61
CA ARG A 239 -6.22 -16.00 -1.55
C ARG A 239 -6.89 -16.59 -2.80
N GLU A 240 -8.02 -16.03 -3.22
CA GLU A 240 -8.73 -16.50 -4.43
C GLU A 240 -7.85 -16.37 -5.67
N GLN A 241 -7.18 -15.23 -5.85
CA GLN A 241 -6.28 -15.01 -6.98
C GLN A 241 -5.06 -15.93 -6.94
N ALA A 242 -4.46 -16.14 -5.77
CA ALA A 242 -3.34 -17.06 -5.60
C ALA A 242 -3.70 -18.49 -6.01
N LEU A 243 -4.89 -18.97 -5.64
CA LEU A 243 -5.34 -20.33 -5.96
C LEU A 243 -5.54 -20.54 -7.47
N LYS A 244 -5.90 -19.49 -8.23
CA LYS A 244 -6.06 -19.57 -9.69
C LYS A 244 -4.75 -19.80 -10.44
N VAL A 245 -3.63 -19.36 -9.87
CA VAL A 245 -2.30 -19.43 -10.50
C VAL A 245 -1.33 -20.36 -9.75
N LEU A 246 -1.82 -21.10 -8.77
CA LEU A 246 -1.00 -21.93 -7.88
C LEU A 246 -0.15 -22.96 -8.65
N ASP A 247 -0.70 -23.54 -9.70
CA ASP A 247 -0.03 -24.56 -10.54
C ASP A 247 1.08 -23.97 -11.43
N GLN A 248 1.10 -22.66 -11.60
CA GLN A 248 2.14 -21.95 -12.36
C GLN A 248 3.35 -21.58 -11.48
N MET A 249 3.18 -21.64 -10.15
CA MET A 249 4.23 -21.27 -9.20
C MET A 249 5.22 -22.43 -8.96
N PRO A 250 6.52 -22.14 -8.70
CA PRO A 250 7.53 -23.14 -8.35
C PRO A 250 7.02 -24.11 -7.28
N ALA A 251 7.16 -25.41 -7.54
CA ALA A 251 6.56 -26.45 -6.69
C ALA A 251 7.12 -26.48 -5.25
N ARG A 252 8.38 -26.05 -5.06
CA ARG A 252 9.04 -26.02 -3.75
C ARG A 252 8.74 -24.78 -2.92
N ALA A 253 8.29 -23.69 -3.55
CA ALA A 253 8.04 -22.43 -2.86
C ALA A 253 6.89 -22.57 -1.87
N THR A 254 7.05 -22.01 -0.69
CA THR A 254 5.94 -21.81 0.25
C THR A 254 5.10 -20.63 -0.23
N ILE A 255 3.79 -20.83 -0.38
CA ILE A 255 2.90 -19.81 -0.95
C ILE A 255 2.03 -19.19 0.16
N TRP A 256 2.02 -17.88 0.18
CA TRP A 256 1.24 -17.07 1.12
C TRP A 256 0.31 -16.12 0.36
N ALA A 257 -0.90 -15.93 0.86
CA ALA A 257 -1.76 -14.81 0.50
C ALA A 257 -1.70 -13.77 1.63
N ILE A 258 -1.60 -12.48 1.29
CA ILE A 258 -1.59 -11.38 2.25
C ILE A 258 -2.69 -10.36 1.91
N ASP A 259 -3.23 -9.68 2.92
CA ASP A 259 -4.13 -8.56 2.71
C ASP A 259 -3.33 -7.39 2.12
N ALA A 260 -3.34 -7.31 0.79
CA ALA A 260 -2.57 -6.31 0.07
C ALA A 260 -2.99 -4.89 0.43
N ASP A 261 -4.29 -4.62 0.43
CA ASP A 261 -4.84 -3.29 0.73
C ASP A 261 -4.54 -2.85 2.16
N ALA A 262 -4.55 -3.79 3.10
CA ALA A 262 -4.33 -3.46 4.48
C ALA A 262 -2.87 -3.12 4.78
N VAL A 263 -1.90 -3.92 4.26
CA VAL A 263 -0.55 -3.91 4.84
C VAL A 263 0.60 -3.94 3.81
N VAL A 264 0.33 -3.84 2.51
CA VAL A 264 1.39 -3.91 1.48
C VAL A 264 1.34 -2.77 0.48
N VAL A 265 0.17 -2.50 -0.16
CA VAL A 265 0.12 -1.61 -1.33
C VAL A 265 -0.21 -0.16 -1.00
N ARG A 266 -0.63 0.15 0.21
CA ARG A 266 -0.93 1.51 0.66
C ARG A 266 0.25 2.10 1.42
N PRO A 267 0.87 3.22 0.95
CA PRO A 267 2.04 3.82 1.60
C PRO A 267 1.65 4.56 2.89
N GLY A 268 1.38 3.81 3.94
CA GLY A 268 0.94 4.30 5.24
C GLY A 268 1.58 3.56 6.42
N PRO A 269 1.21 3.93 7.66
CA PRO A 269 1.79 3.35 8.87
C PRO A 269 1.67 1.83 8.98
N ARG A 270 0.61 1.24 8.39
CA ARG A 270 0.33 -0.20 8.44
C ARG A 270 1.30 -1.06 7.62
N LEU A 271 2.19 -0.46 6.81
CA LEU A 271 3.28 -1.20 6.19
C LEU A 271 4.20 -1.87 7.22
N VAL A 272 4.30 -1.31 8.43
CA VAL A 272 5.05 -1.96 9.53
C VAL A 272 4.36 -3.23 10.00
N ASP A 273 3.02 -3.25 10.05
CA ASP A 273 2.25 -4.47 10.33
C ASP A 273 2.49 -5.52 9.24
N GLY A 274 2.61 -5.07 7.98
CA GLY A 274 2.97 -5.91 6.83
C GLY A 274 4.34 -6.56 6.97
N ALA A 275 5.36 -5.78 7.35
CA ALA A 275 6.70 -6.32 7.59
C ALA A 275 6.71 -7.37 8.72
N GLU A 276 5.98 -7.11 9.81
CA GLU A 276 5.82 -8.06 10.92
C GLU A 276 5.07 -9.33 10.50
N ALA A 277 4.00 -9.20 9.69
CA ALA A 277 3.27 -10.35 9.16
C ALA A 277 4.11 -11.20 8.22
N ILE A 278 4.90 -10.57 7.34
CA ILE A 278 5.85 -11.26 6.46
C ILE A 278 6.91 -11.99 7.30
N ALA A 279 7.51 -11.35 8.30
CA ALA A 279 8.49 -11.99 9.18
C ALA A 279 7.90 -13.19 9.92
N ALA A 280 6.64 -13.07 10.38
CA ALA A 280 5.93 -14.19 11.01
C ALA A 280 5.69 -15.36 10.03
N ALA A 281 5.45 -15.08 8.76
CA ALA A 281 5.33 -16.08 7.72
C ALA A 281 6.66 -16.78 7.40
N LEU A 282 7.76 -16.03 7.42
CA LEU A 282 9.10 -16.57 7.11
C LEU A 282 9.70 -17.37 8.27
N PHE A 283 9.56 -16.89 9.52
CA PHE A 283 10.33 -17.40 10.65
C PHE A 283 9.47 -17.86 11.84
N GLY A 284 8.16 -17.64 11.79
CA GLY A 284 7.27 -17.89 12.90
C GLY A 284 6.91 -16.60 13.68
N PRO A 285 5.71 -16.56 14.29
CA PRO A 285 5.20 -15.37 14.96
C PRO A 285 6.06 -14.94 16.16
N GLU A 286 6.68 -15.86 16.88
CA GLU A 286 7.55 -15.58 18.02
C GLU A 286 8.79 -14.76 17.64
N ILE A 287 9.38 -15.01 16.46
CA ILE A 287 10.50 -14.23 15.94
C ILE A 287 10.04 -12.84 15.53
N ALA A 288 8.89 -12.73 14.89
CA ALA A 288 8.28 -11.45 14.57
C ALA A 288 7.84 -10.66 15.84
N GLY A 289 7.77 -11.33 16.98
CA GLY A 289 7.30 -10.74 18.24
C GLY A 289 5.79 -10.68 18.37
N LEU A 290 5.10 -11.50 17.57
CA LEU A 290 3.65 -11.63 17.58
C LEU A 290 3.21 -12.83 18.43
N PRO A 291 2.03 -12.76 19.07
CA PRO A 291 1.51 -13.87 19.88
C PRO A 291 1.10 -15.09 19.02
N ALA A 292 0.75 -14.85 17.76
CA ALA A 292 0.37 -15.85 16.76
C ALA A 292 0.56 -15.29 15.36
N LEU A 293 0.52 -16.15 14.35
CA LEU A 293 0.44 -15.69 12.95
C LEU A 293 -0.86 -14.87 12.79
N PRO A 294 -0.80 -13.62 12.26
CA PRO A 294 -2.00 -12.79 12.09
C PRO A 294 -2.85 -13.32 10.90
N ALA A 295 -3.64 -14.36 11.18
CA ALA A 295 -4.39 -15.12 10.18
C ALA A 295 -5.44 -14.28 9.42
N GLU A 296 -5.83 -13.15 9.96
CA GLU A 296 -6.69 -12.14 9.30
C GLU A 296 -5.92 -11.27 8.30
N VAL A 297 -4.58 -11.28 8.34
CA VAL A 297 -3.71 -10.48 7.48
C VAL A 297 -2.95 -11.35 6.49
N ILE A 298 -2.45 -12.52 6.91
CA ILE A 298 -1.64 -13.40 6.07
C ILE A 298 -2.00 -14.87 6.30
N GLN A 299 -2.09 -15.64 5.23
CA GLN A 299 -2.47 -17.04 5.27
C GLN A 299 -1.58 -17.90 4.37
N ARG A 300 -1.10 -19.02 4.89
CA ARG A 300 -0.38 -20.03 4.10
C ARG A 300 -1.34 -20.81 3.22
N LEU A 301 -0.95 -21.04 1.96
CA LEU A 301 -1.72 -21.80 0.97
C LEU A 301 -1.05 -23.14 0.60
N ARG A 302 0.29 -23.14 0.56
CA ARG A 302 1.12 -24.32 0.29
C ARG A 302 2.40 -24.29 1.10
#